data_254f806d28f384267b69e15d543d4bec
#
_entry.id   254f806d28f384267b69e15d543d4bec
#
_cell.length_a   1.000
_cell.length_b   1.000
_cell.length_c   1.000
_cell.angle_alpha   90.00
_cell.angle_beta   90.00
_cell.angle_gamma   90.00
#
_symmetry.space_group_name_H-M   'P 1'
#
loop_
_entity.id
_entity.type
_entity.pdbx_description
1 polymer ?
#
loop_
_entity_poly.entity_id
_entity_poly.type
_entity_poly.pdbx_seq_one_letter_code
_entity_poly.pdbx_strand_id
1 'polypeptide(L)'
;MEIHFMQLKQFFKAHFVFIKFAVSSLFSTAIDLAIFTLFIYFLEKPFPDTYIIIATTIARAISSVINYTLNKKVVFQEEEQIRGAFIRYVLLSIIQMLLSGLLVTVIVKTVLPYELVTKILVDCSLFFLAFFVQKKFIFTSK
;
A
#
# COMPACT_ATOMS: atom_id res chain seq x y z
N MET A 1 29.97 24.93 -8.27
CA MET A 1 30.33 23.78 -7.44
C MET A 1 29.31 23.50 -6.34
N GLU A 2 28.87 24.49 -5.60
CA GLU A 2 27.89 24.31 -4.52
C GLU A 2 26.53 23.86 -5.03
N ILE A 3 26.05 24.42 -6.15
CA ILE A 3 24.74 24.04 -6.75
C ILE A 3 24.75 22.57 -7.18
N HIS A 4 25.85 22.11 -7.76
CA HIS A 4 25.99 20.73 -8.21
C HIS A 4 26.01 19.76 -7.02
N PHE A 5 26.69 20.15 -5.95
CA PHE A 5 26.74 19.36 -4.71
C PHE A 5 25.36 19.30 -4.04
N MET A 6 24.59 20.38 -4.05
CA MET A 6 23.24 20.43 -3.51
C MET A 6 22.28 19.55 -4.32
N GLN A 7 22.39 19.55 -5.66
CA GLN A 7 21.59 18.71 -6.52
C GLN A 7 21.89 17.22 -6.29
N LEU A 8 23.14 16.87 -6.13
CA LEU A 8 23.56 15.50 -5.81
C LEU A 8 23.00 15.05 -4.46
N LYS A 9 23.07 15.93 -3.47
CA LYS A 9 22.56 15.66 -2.14
C LYS A 9 21.04 15.43 -2.15
N GLN A 10 20.31 16.23 -2.93
CA GLN A 10 18.86 16.06 -3.11
C GLN A 10 18.52 14.77 -3.84
N PHE A 11 19.32 14.42 -4.84
CA PHE A 11 19.15 13.17 -5.59
C PHE A 11 19.30 11.94 -4.68
N PHE A 12 20.36 11.91 -3.87
CA PHE A 12 20.57 10.82 -2.92
C PHE A 12 19.48 10.78 -1.85
N LYS A 13 19.02 11.93 -1.39
CA LYS A 13 17.94 12.01 -0.41
C LYS A 13 16.64 11.46 -0.98
N ALA A 14 16.31 11.76 -2.23
CA ALA A 14 15.12 11.26 -2.90
C ALA A 14 15.17 9.75 -3.08
N HIS A 15 16.30 9.18 -3.48
CA HIS A 15 16.49 7.74 -3.61
C HIS A 15 16.40 7.03 -2.26
N PHE A 16 16.95 7.63 -1.22
CA PHE A 16 16.91 7.07 0.13
C PHE A 16 15.47 7.03 0.65
N VAL A 17 14.68 8.09 0.39
CA VAL A 17 13.26 8.13 0.73
C VAL A 17 12.50 7.01 0.00
N PHE A 18 12.77 6.82 -1.30
CA PHE A 18 12.15 5.74 -2.06
C PHE A 18 12.48 4.36 -1.48
N ILE A 19 13.75 4.13 -1.12
CA ILE A 19 14.18 2.86 -0.53
C ILE A 19 13.46 2.61 0.80
N LYS A 20 13.38 3.63 1.65
CA LYS A 20 12.63 3.53 2.92
C LYS A 20 11.15 3.21 2.67
N PHE A 21 10.53 3.89 1.70
CA PHE A 21 9.15 3.63 1.32
C PHE A 21 8.97 2.20 0.85
N ALA A 22 9.85 1.71 -0.02
CA ALA A 22 9.80 0.36 -0.55
C ALA A 22 9.91 -0.68 0.56
N VAL A 23 10.87 -0.50 1.49
CA VAL A 23 11.07 -1.42 2.61
C VAL A 23 9.85 -1.43 3.53
N SER A 24 9.33 -0.25 3.90
CA SER A 24 8.15 -0.17 4.77
C SER A 24 6.91 -0.76 4.11
N SER A 25 6.76 -0.53 2.81
CA SER A 25 5.64 -1.08 2.04
C SER A 25 5.75 -2.60 1.89
N LEU A 26 6.95 -3.12 1.67
CA LEU A 26 7.17 -4.58 1.64
C LEU A 26 6.82 -5.22 2.98
N PHE A 27 7.22 -4.59 4.08
CA PHE A 27 6.89 -5.08 5.42
C PHE A 27 5.37 -5.10 5.62
N SER A 28 4.69 -4.02 5.28
CA SER A 28 3.23 -3.92 5.39
C SER A 28 2.54 -4.92 4.45
N THR A 29 3.08 -5.10 3.26
CA THR A 29 2.55 -6.06 2.29
C THR A 29 2.69 -7.49 2.79
N ALA A 30 3.81 -7.83 3.43
CA ALA A 30 3.98 -9.15 4.02
C ALA A 30 2.90 -9.43 5.08
N ILE A 31 2.60 -8.44 5.92
CA ILE A 31 1.53 -8.53 6.93
C ILE A 31 0.17 -8.65 6.23
N ASP A 32 -0.08 -7.82 5.21
CA ASP A 32 -1.31 -7.86 4.43
C ASP A 32 -1.56 -9.24 3.82
N LEU A 33 -0.55 -9.81 3.19
CA LEU A 33 -0.65 -11.12 2.56
C LEU A 33 -0.83 -12.25 3.57
N ALA A 34 -0.18 -12.16 4.72
CA ALA A 34 -0.33 -13.15 5.79
C ALA A 34 -1.76 -13.15 6.32
N ILE A 35 -2.32 -11.98 6.60
CA ILE A 35 -3.70 -11.82 7.07
C ILE A 35 -4.69 -12.25 6.00
N PHE A 36 -4.46 -11.84 4.75
CA PHE A 36 -5.30 -12.21 3.62
C PHE A 36 -5.37 -13.74 3.47
N THR A 37 -4.23 -14.42 3.48
CA THR A 37 -4.16 -15.87 3.34
C THR A 37 -4.90 -16.58 4.48
N LEU A 38 -4.73 -16.09 5.70
CA LEU A 38 -5.40 -16.64 6.87
C LEU A 38 -6.92 -16.53 6.74
N PHE A 39 -7.42 -15.35 6.36
CA PHE A 39 -8.86 -15.12 6.24
C PHE A 39 -9.48 -15.83 5.02
N ILE A 40 -8.73 -15.99 3.93
CA ILE A 40 -9.19 -16.80 2.79
C ILE A 40 -9.50 -18.22 3.26
N TYR A 41 -8.60 -18.81 4.03
CA TYR A 41 -8.79 -20.17 4.54
C TYR A 41 -10.05 -20.31 5.38
N PHE A 42 -10.35 -19.32 6.23
CA PHE A 42 -11.51 -19.39 7.10
C PHE A 42 -12.82 -18.97 6.43
N LEU A 43 -12.77 -18.08 5.46
CA LEU A 43 -13.97 -17.45 4.89
C LEU A 43 -14.45 -18.08 3.58
N GLU A 44 -13.61 -18.84 2.90
CA GLU A 44 -13.96 -19.42 1.59
C GLU A 44 -15.23 -20.27 1.65
N LYS A 45 -15.36 -21.12 2.66
CA LYS A 45 -16.52 -22.00 2.79
C LYS A 45 -17.80 -21.27 3.19
N PRO A 46 -17.81 -20.45 4.27
CA PRO A 46 -19.04 -19.75 4.66
C PRO A 46 -19.46 -18.63 3.71
N PHE A 47 -18.52 -18.04 2.96
CA PHE A 47 -18.80 -16.90 2.08
C PHE A 47 -18.16 -17.08 0.70
N PRO A 48 -18.64 -18.07 -0.10
CA PRO A 48 -17.95 -18.43 -1.35
C PRO A 48 -17.93 -17.34 -2.40
N ASP A 49 -18.84 -16.37 -2.34
CA ASP A 49 -18.93 -15.29 -3.33
C ASP A 49 -18.20 -14.02 -2.91
N THR A 50 -17.96 -13.81 -1.60
CA THR A 50 -17.45 -12.54 -1.06
C THR A 50 -16.18 -12.70 -0.23
N TYR A 51 -15.65 -13.92 -0.09
CA TYR A 51 -14.51 -14.16 0.80
C TYR A 51 -13.26 -13.35 0.43
N ILE A 52 -13.00 -13.14 -0.87
CA ILE A 52 -11.84 -12.40 -1.34
C ILE A 52 -11.95 -10.92 -0.92
N ILE A 53 -13.12 -10.32 -1.12
CA ILE A 53 -13.35 -8.93 -0.77
C ILE A 53 -13.25 -8.72 0.74
N ILE A 54 -13.85 -9.63 1.53
CA ILE A 54 -13.81 -9.55 2.99
C ILE A 54 -12.36 -9.71 3.48
N ALA A 55 -11.65 -10.72 3.00
CA ALA A 55 -10.26 -10.97 3.38
C ALA A 55 -9.37 -9.78 3.00
N THR A 56 -9.53 -9.23 1.80
CA THR A 56 -8.79 -8.05 1.34
C THR A 56 -9.07 -6.85 2.23
N THR A 57 -10.34 -6.61 2.58
CA THR A 57 -10.74 -5.48 3.42
C THR A 57 -10.09 -5.55 4.80
N ILE A 58 -10.17 -6.71 5.45
CA ILE A 58 -9.60 -6.89 6.80
C ILE A 58 -8.08 -6.76 6.75
N ALA A 59 -7.44 -7.42 5.79
CA ALA A 59 -5.98 -7.37 5.65
C ALA A 59 -5.51 -5.95 5.39
N ARG A 60 -6.18 -5.24 4.49
CA ARG A 60 -5.81 -3.87 4.14
C ARG A 60 -6.06 -2.88 5.28
N ALA A 61 -7.12 -3.06 6.05
CA ALA A 61 -7.39 -2.20 7.20
C ALA A 61 -6.26 -2.27 8.21
N ILE A 62 -5.77 -3.47 8.52
CA ILE A 62 -4.69 -3.67 9.49
C ILE A 62 -3.35 -3.21 8.92
N SER A 63 -3.00 -3.64 7.70
CA SER A 63 -1.73 -3.29 7.09
C SER A 63 -1.62 -1.79 6.78
N SER A 64 -2.73 -1.12 6.46
CA SER A 64 -2.74 0.32 6.18
C SER A 64 -2.36 1.14 7.40
N VAL A 65 -2.82 0.76 8.59
CA VAL A 65 -2.44 1.46 9.82
C VAL A 65 -0.93 1.35 10.03
N ILE A 66 -0.37 0.16 9.81
CA ILE A 66 1.07 -0.08 9.94
C ILE A 66 1.84 0.72 8.89
N ASN A 67 1.39 0.65 7.63
CA ASN A 67 2.04 1.36 6.53
C ASN A 67 2.00 2.87 6.72
N TYR A 68 0.86 3.42 7.13
CA TYR A 68 0.75 4.86 7.41
C TYR A 68 1.72 5.29 8.50
N THR A 69 1.76 4.53 9.61
CA THR A 69 2.64 4.85 10.73
C THR A 69 4.10 4.83 10.31
N LEU A 70 4.51 3.81 9.55
CA LEU A 70 5.88 3.70 9.06
C LEU A 70 6.21 4.82 8.07
N ASN A 71 5.31 5.11 7.13
CA ASN A 71 5.55 6.18 6.15
C ASN A 71 5.67 7.53 6.81
N LYS A 72 4.82 7.83 7.78
CA LYS A 72 4.85 9.11 8.49
C LYS A 72 6.11 9.26 9.33
N LYS A 73 6.45 8.26 10.15
CA LYS A 73 7.52 8.36 11.14
C LYS A 73 8.91 8.11 10.56
N VAL A 74 9.02 7.18 9.62
CA VAL A 74 10.32 6.70 9.15
C VAL A 74 10.64 7.18 7.74
N VAL A 75 9.67 7.11 6.82
CA VAL A 75 9.92 7.38 5.40
C VAL A 75 9.94 8.87 5.11
N PHE A 76 8.86 9.56 5.40
CA PHE A 76 8.70 10.97 5.03
C PHE A 76 8.99 11.95 6.17
N GLN A 77 9.02 11.48 7.40
CA GLN A 77 9.37 12.24 8.61
C GLN A 77 8.61 13.57 8.74
N GLU A 78 7.34 13.54 8.35
CA GLU A 78 6.48 14.72 8.42
C GLU A 78 5.83 14.81 9.79
N GLU A 79 6.22 15.81 10.59
CA GLU A 79 5.66 16.02 11.93
C GLU A 79 4.49 16.97 11.94
N GLU A 80 4.43 17.89 10.96
CA GLU A 80 3.39 18.91 10.86
C GLU A 80 2.38 18.51 9.77
N GLN A 81 1.15 18.98 9.84
CA GLN A 81 0.06 18.71 8.91
C GLN A 81 -0.47 17.27 8.95
N ILE A 82 -0.61 16.76 10.13
CA ILE A 82 -1.01 15.36 10.37
C ILE A 82 -2.43 15.07 9.88
N ARG A 83 -3.38 16.01 10.06
CA ARG A 83 -4.79 15.78 9.75
C ARG A 83 -5.07 15.64 8.26
N GLY A 84 -4.57 16.58 7.45
CA GLY A 84 -4.79 16.54 6.01
C GLY A 84 -4.14 15.33 5.35
N ALA A 85 -2.91 15.02 5.75
CA ALA A 85 -2.19 13.86 5.24
C ALA A 85 -2.90 12.56 5.64
N PHE A 86 -3.37 12.47 6.88
CA PHE A 86 -4.07 11.27 7.36
C PHE A 86 -5.34 11.02 6.56
N ILE A 87 -6.17 12.06 6.36
CA ILE A 87 -7.43 11.92 5.62
C ILE A 87 -7.16 11.48 4.18
N ARG A 88 -6.19 12.12 3.52
CA ARG A 88 -5.80 11.76 2.15
C ARG A 88 -5.28 10.33 2.05
N TYR A 89 -4.49 9.92 3.03
CA TYR A 89 -3.97 8.55 3.08
C TYR A 89 -5.11 7.54 3.27
N VAL A 90 -6.04 7.81 4.18
CA VAL A 90 -7.19 6.93 4.42
C VAL A 90 -8.03 6.78 3.15
N LEU A 91 -8.30 7.89 2.45
CA LEU A 91 -9.03 7.84 1.18
C LEU A 91 -8.29 7.00 0.14
N LEU A 92 -6.98 7.19 0.01
CA LEU A 92 -6.16 6.38 -0.91
C LEU A 92 -6.22 4.90 -0.53
N SER A 93 -6.10 4.60 0.75
CA SER A 93 -6.15 3.20 1.23
C SER A 93 -7.49 2.54 0.94
N ILE A 94 -8.59 3.28 1.12
CA ILE A 94 -9.92 2.76 0.81
C ILE A 94 -10.05 2.47 -0.69
N ILE A 95 -9.59 3.40 -1.53
CA ILE A 95 -9.63 3.23 -2.99
C ILE A 95 -8.79 2.01 -3.40
N GLN A 96 -7.56 1.88 -2.86
CA GLN A 96 -6.70 0.73 -3.13
C GLN A 96 -7.33 -0.59 -2.67
N MET A 97 -7.94 -0.58 -1.50
CA MET A 97 -8.62 -1.75 -0.95
C MET A 97 -9.74 -2.21 -1.86
N LEU A 98 -10.60 -1.28 -2.30
CA LEU A 98 -11.70 -1.60 -3.20
C LEU A 98 -11.19 -2.08 -4.55
N LEU A 99 -10.19 -1.40 -5.13
CA LEU A 99 -9.61 -1.81 -6.40
C LEU A 99 -8.94 -3.18 -6.30
N SER A 100 -8.17 -3.42 -5.24
CA SER A 100 -7.51 -4.72 -5.04
C SER A 100 -8.55 -5.83 -4.91
N GLY A 101 -9.55 -5.65 -4.06
CA GLY A 101 -10.58 -6.66 -3.85
C GLY A 101 -11.36 -6.98 -5.11
N LEU A 102 -11.76 -5.95 -5.87
CA LEU A 102 -12.50 -6.11 -7.11
C LEU A 102 -11.65 -6.76 -8.20
N LEU A 103 -10.43 -6.27 -8.40
CA LEU A 103 -9.53 -6.79 -9.42
C LEU A 103 -9.15 -8.24 -9.14
N VAL A 104 -8.81 -8.55 -7.90
CA VAL A 104 -8.46 -9.94 -7.52
C VAL A 104 -9.67 -10.85 -7.74
N THR A 105 -10.86 -10.42 -7.31
CA THR A 105 -12.07 -11.22 -7.47
C THR A 105 -12.35 -11.51 -8.95
N VAL A 106 -12.31 -10.48 -9.80
CA VAL A 106 -12.58 -10.62 -11.23
C VAL A 106 -11.55 -11.55 -11.89
N ILE A 107 -10.27 -11.35 -11.61
CA ILE A 107 -9.18 -12.11 -12.23
C ILE A 107 -9.24 -13.57 -11.76
N VAL A 108 -9.48 -13.83 -10.48
CA VAL A 108 -9.57 -15.19 -9.95
C VAL A 108 -10.73 -15.94 -10.58
N LYS A 109 -11.86 -15.28 -10.76
CA LYS A 109 -13.06 -15.92 -11.34
C LYS A 109 -13.00 -16.08 -12.86
N THR A 110 -12.19 -15.27 -13.56
CA THR A 110 -12.20 -15.27 -15.02
C THR A 110 -10.93 -15.80 -15.68
N VAL A 111 -9.75 -15.58 -15.10
CA VAL A 111 -8.46 -15.84 -15.76
C VAL A 111 -7.56 -16.78 -14.97
N LEU A 112 -7.29 -16.46 -13.69
CA LEU A 112 -6.30 -17.15 -12.85
C LEU A 112 -6.93 -17.57 -11.53
N PRO A 113 -7.12 -18.88 -11.29
CA PRO A 113 -7.79 -19.33 -10.06
C PRO A 113 -6.88 -19.39 -8.83
N TYR A 114 -5.84 -18.56 -8.77
CA TYR A 114 -4.89 -18.53 -7.68
C TYR A 114 -4.97 -17.18 -6.95
N GLU A 115 -5.64 -17.14 -5.80
CA GLU A 115 -5.94 -15.92 -5.06
C GLU A 115 -4.67 -15.18 -4.62
N LEU A 116 -3.70 -15.88 -4.04
CA LEU A 116 -2.49 -15.25 -3.51
C LEU A 116 -1.62 -14.68 -4.62
N VAL A 117 -1.41 -15.43 -5.69
CA VAL A 117 -0.61 -14.98 -6.83
C VAL A 117 -1.25 -13.74 -7.48
N THR A 118 -2.56 -13.78 -7.69
CA THR A 118 -3.30 -12.68 -8.29
C THR A 118 -3.21 -11.43 -7.41
N LYS A 119 -3.37 -11.59 -6.10
CA LYS A 119 -3.26 -10.47 -5.15
C LYS A 119 -1.87 -9.86 -5.19
N ILE A 120 -0.81 -10.66 -5.23
CA ILE A 120 0.55 -10.16 -5.33
C ILE A 120 0.74 -9.31 -6.59
N LEU A 121 0.27 -9.79 -7.74
CA LEU A 121 0.37 -9.06 -9.01
C LEU A 121 -0.40 -7.74 -8.98
N VAL A 122 -1.62 -7.76 -8.47
CA VAL A 122 -2.46 -6.56 -8.36
C VAL A 122 -1.83 -5.57 -7.40
N ASP A 123 -1.39 -6.01 -6.24
CA ASP A 123 -0.82 -5.13 -5.22
C ASP A 123 0.53 -4.55 -5.66
N CYS A 124 1.34 -5.29 -6.42
CA CYS A 124 2.56 -4.74 -7.01
C CYS A 124 2.25 -3.60 -7.98
N SER A 125 1.24 -3.75 -8.81
CA SER A 125 0.80 -2.69 -9.72
C SER A 125 0.30 -1.47 -8.96
N LEU A 126 -0.49 -1.68 -7.92
CA LEU A 126 -1.02 -0.61 -7.08
C LEU A 126 0.07 0.06 -6.25
N PHE A 127 1.15 -0.66 -5.91
CA PHE A 127 2.29 -0.11 -5.16
C PHE A 127 2.92 1.09 -5.88
N PHE A 128 3.21 0.94 -7.17
CA PHE A 128 3.82 2.04 -7.92
C PHE A 128 2.87 3.24 -8.02
N LEU A 129 1.59 2.98 -8.26
CA LEU A 129 0.59 4.03 -8.29
C LEU A 129 0.49 4.73 -6.92
N ALA A 130 0.49 3.97 -5.85
CA ALA A 130 0.41 4.50 -4.49
C ALA A 130 1.61 5.37 -4.15
N PHE A 131 2.82 4.97 -4.56
CA PHE A 131 4.02 5.76 -4.32
C PHE A 131 3.90 7.15 -4.95
N PHE A 132 3.51 7.22 -6.22
CA PHE A 132 3.36 8.50 -6.90
C PHE A 132 2.29 9.38 -6.28
N VAL A 133 1.15 8.78 -5.91
CA VAL A 133 0.06 9.52 -5.29
C VAL A 133 0.46 10.05 -3.92
N GLN A 134 1.08 9.21 -3.09
CA GLN A 134 1.53 9.62 -1.75
C GLN A 134 2.59 10.72 -1.82
N LYS A 135 3.56 10.57 -2.70
CA LYS A 135 4.62 11.56 -2.86
C LYS A 135 4.08 12.89 -3.33
N LYS A 136 3.16 12.88 -4.30
CA LYS A 136 2.67 14.09 -4.96
C LYS A 136 1.55 14.78 -4.19
N PHE A 137 0.62 14.01 -3.56
CA PHE A 137 -0.61 14.56 -3.02
C PHE A 137 -0.74 14.46 -1.51
N ILE A 138 -0.06 13.52 -0.85
CA ILE A 138 -0.27 13.27 0.57
C ILE A 138 0.87 13.85 1.41
N PHE A 139 2.10 13.48 1.14
CA PHE A 139 3.26 13.88 1.90
C PHE A 139 4.08 14.96 1.20
N THR A 140 3.39 15.92 0.57
CA THR A 140 4.05 17.05 -0.08
C THR A 140 4.43 18.08 0.96
N SER A 141 5.71 18.37 1.08
CA SER A 141 6.19 19.50 1.87
C SER A 141 6.18 20.76 1.00
N LYS A 142 5.29 21.65 1.30
CA LYS A 142 5.36 23.00 0.72
C LYS A 142 5.73 23.97 1.80
#